data_c97fb1f5c91bfe77906e0b36befe03db
#
_entry.id   c97fb1f5c91bfe77906e0b36befe03db
#
_cell.length_a   1.000
_cell.length_b   1.000
_cell.length_c   1.000
_cell.angle_alpha   90.00
_cell.angle_beta   90.00
_cell.angle_gamma   90.00
#
_symmetry.space_group_name_H-M   'P 1'
#
loop_
_entity.id
_entity.type
_entity.pdbx_description
1 polymer ?
#
loop_
_entity_poly.entity_id
_entity_poly.type
_entity_poly.pdbx_seq_one_letter_code
_entity_poly.pdbx_strand_id
1 'polypeptide(L)'
;LTTAKKNAQRLQAQIDLRLGDLTEPIEQEKWDIVLSNPPYIGFDEAKEMSEVVLDHEPHTALFAEEQGLILYRKLAENLPKMMNTPAFIAVEIGYKQGQAVKEMFEKAFPQGQVDIVKDINNKDRIIFCKIVE
;
A
#
# COMPACT_ATOMS: atom_id res chain seq x y z
N LEU A 1 -13.33 -11.22 7.10
CA LEU A 1 -14.04 -11.73 5.90
C LEU A 1 -15.55 -11.86 6.07
N THR A 2 -16.03 -12.06 7.30
CA THR A 2 -17.46 -12.26 7.52
C THR A 2 -18.27 -11.06 7.04
N THR A 3 -17.84 -9.85 7.35
CA THR A 3 -18.53 -8.63 6.92
C THR A 3 -18.46 -8.45 5.40
N ALA A 4 -17.30 -8.68 4.81
CA ALA A 4 -17.11 -8.59 3.37
C ALA A 4 -17.99 -9.60 2.63
N LYS A 5 -18.07 -10.82 3.14
CA LYS A 5 -18.91 -11.86 2.57
C LYS A 5 -20.38 -11.48 2.62
N LYS A 6 -20.84 -10.95 3.75
CA LYS A 6 -22.23 -10.49 3.89
C LYS A 6 -22.54 -9.35 2.93
N ASN A 7 -21.63 -8.40 2.77
CA ASN A 7 -21.81 -7.29 1.85
C ASN A 7 -21.87 -7.76 0.40
N ALA A 8 -21.00 -8.70 0.02
CA ALA A 8 -21.01 -9.26 -1.32
C ALA A 8 -22.33 -9.97 -1.62
N GLN A 9 -22.84 -10.74 -0.67
CA GLN A 9 -24.11 -11.43 -0.81
C GLN A 9 -25.27 -10.45 -0.94
N ARG A 10 -25.28 -9.43 -0.08
CA ARG A 10 -26.33 -8.42 -0.10
C ARG A 10 -26.38 -7.65 -1.42
N LEU A 11 -25.22 -7.35 -2.00
CA LEU A 11 -25.10 -6.59 -3.24
C LEU A 11 -25.10 -7.50 -4.47
N GLN A 12 -25.19 -8.81 -4.29
CA GLN A 12 -25.13 -9.79 -5.37
C GLN A 12 -23.87 -9.66 -6.21
N ALA A 13 -22.78 -9.30 -5.55
CA ALA A 13 -21.47 -9.16 -6.19
C ALA A 13 -20.73 -10.49 -6.21
N GLN A 14 -20.17 -10.82 -7.37
CA GLN A 14 -19.32 -12.01 -7.51
C GLN A 14 -17.88 -11.61 -7.25
N ILE A 15 -17.37 -11.96 -6.08
CA ILE A 15 -16.00 -11.68 -5.69
C ILE A 15 -15.38 -12.93 -5.05
N ASP A 16 -14.07 -13.04 -5.19
CA ASP A 16 -13.29 -14.10 -4.59
C ASP A 16 -12.62 -13.55 -3.33
N LEU A 17 -13.13 -13.95 -2.18
CA LEU A 17 -12.63 -13.49 -0.89
C LEU A 17 -11.56 -14.43 -0.38
N ARG A 18 -10.40 -13.88 -0.04
CA ARG A 18 -9.26 -14.65 0.47
C ARG A 18 -8.74 -14.04 1.76
N LEU A 19 -8.48 -14.88 2.73
CA LEU A 19 -7.90 -14.47 3.99
C LEU A 19 -6.42 -14.78 3.99
N GLY A 20 -5.61 -13.81 4.37
CA GLY A 20 -4.18 -13.98 4.46
C GLY A 20 -3.48 -12.66 4.70
N ASP A 21 -2.17 -12.70 4.78
CA ASP A 21 -1.36 -11.53 5.06
C ASP A 21 -0.88 -10.91 3.75
N LEU A 22 -1.35 -9.69 3.50
CA LEU A 22 -0.94 -8.84 2.38
C LEU A 22 -1.07 -9.58 1.02
N THR A 23 0.04 -9.87 0.35
CA THR A 23 0.02 -10.52 -0.97
C THR A 23 0.00 -12.04 -0.91
N GLU A 24 0.21 -12.62 0.24
CA GLU A 24 0.33 -14.06 0.40
C GLU A 24 -0.82 -14.86 -0.26
N PRO A 25 -2.11 -14.48 -0.09
CA PRO A 25 -3.19 -15.24 -0.70
C PRO A 25 -3.26 -15.15 -2.22
N ILE A 26 -2.52 -14.26 -2.85
CA ILE A 26 -2.63 -14.00 -4.29
C ILE A 26 -1.33 -14.25 -5.04
N GLU A 27 -0.26 -14.69 -4.36
CA GLU A 27 1.07 -14.82 -4.95
C GLU A 27 1.20 -15.92 -6.01
N GLN A 28 0.23 -16.84 -6.08
CA GLN A 28 0.27 -17.95 -7.02
C GLN A 28 -0.35 -17.61 -8.38
N GLU A 29 -0.87 -16.41 -8.53
CA GLU A 29 -1.57 -15.99 -9.74
C GLU A 29 -0.95 -14.74 -10.33
N LYS A 30 -1.33 -14.42 -11.58
CA LYS A 30 -0.89 -13.19 -12.25
C LYS A 30 -2.05 -12.22 -12.33
N TRP A 31 -1.76 -10.95 -12.16
CA TRP A 31 -2.78 -9.92 -12.05
C TRP A 31 -2.54 -8.77 -13.03
N ASP A 32 -3.62 -8.14 -13.45
CA ASP A 32 -3.59 -6.99 -14.37
C ASP A 32 -3.70 -5.67 -13.63
N ILE A 33 -4.47 -5.66 -12.55
CA ILE A 33 -4.70 -4.46 -11.74
C ILE A 33 -4.64 -4.85 -10.28
N VAL A 34 -3.86 -4.11 -9.52
CA VAL A 34 -3.79 -4.27 -8.07
C VAL A 34 -4.07 -2.93 -7.42
N LEU A 35 -5.06 -2.91 -6.55
CA LEU A 35 -5.39 -1.74 -5.74
C LEU A 35 -5.17 -2.11 -4.28
N SER A 36 -4.49 -1.25 -3.55
CA SER A 36 -4.21 -1.53 -2.15
C SER A 36 -4.34 -0.28 -1.31
N ASN A 37 -4.99 -0.46 -0.16
CA ASN A 37 -5.03 0.56 0.89
C ASN A 37 -4.53 -0.13 2.15
N PRO A 38 -3.21 -0.40 2.24
CA PRO A 38 -2.69 -1.10 3.41
C PRO A 38 -2.76 -0.20 4.64
N PRO A 39 -2.91 -0.79 5.81
CA PRO A 39 -2.85 0.02 7.03
C PRO A 39 -1.48 0.66 7.12
N TYR A 40 -1.46 1.94 7.36
CA TYR A 40 -0.22 2.64 7.60
C TYR A 40 -0.30 3.36 8.94
N ILE A 41 0.81 3.35 9.64
CA ILE A 41 0.92 4.13 10.85
C ILE A 41 1.47 5.47 10.39
N GLY A 42 0.57 6.42 10.12
CA GLY A 42 0.97 7.75 9.76
C GLY A 42 1.70 8.41 10.91
N PHE A 43 2.50 9.41 10.58
CA PHE A 43 3.24 10.14 11.59
C PHE A 43 2.31 10.71 12.67
N ASP A 44 1.14 11.14 12.26
CA ASP A 44 0.15 11.69 13.20
C ASP A 44 -0.45 10.62 14.09
N GLU A 45 -0.70 9.43 13.58
CA GLU A 45 -1.18 8.32 14.38
C GLU A 45 -0.15 7.86 15.40
N ALA A 46 1.10 7.79 15.00
CA ALA A 46 2.19 7.46 15.91
C ALA A 46 2.27 8.50 17.03
N LYS A 47 2.05 9.76 16.70
CA LYS A 47 2.04 10.84 17.67
C LYS A 47 0.88 10.72 18.66
N GLU A 48 -0.31 10.39 18.16
CA GLU A 48 -1.49 10.20 19.01
C GLU A 48 -1.36 8.98 19.90
N MET A 49 -0.88 7.87 19.35
CA MET A 49 -0.76 6.62 20.08
C MET A 49 0.26 6.66 21.19
N SER A 50 1.24 7.52 21.09
CA SER A 50 2.39 7.39 21.94
C SER A 50 3.01 8.71 22.36
N GLU A 51 2.19 9.71 22.66
CA GLU A 51 2.71 10.95 23.25
C GLU A 51 3.62 10.65 24.43
N VAL A 52 3.21 9.72 25.28
CA VAL A 52 4.00 9.31 26.45
C VAL A 52 5.25 8.56 26.02
N VAL A 53 5.14 7.68 25.07
CA VAL A 53 6.26 6.86 24.60
C VAL A 53 7.23 7.70 23.79
N LEU A 54 6.76 8.56 22.92
CA LEU A 54 7.60 9.41 22.10
C LEU A 54 8.39 10.42 22.90
N ASP A 55 7.83 10.91 23.99
CA ASP A 55 8.53 11.84 24.86
C ASP A 55 9.75 11.22 25.55
N HIS A 56 9.69 9.91 25.76
CA HIS A 56 10.77 9.19 26.46
C HIS A 56 11.73 8.48 25.51
N GLU A 57 11.33 8.26 24.25
CA GLU A 57 12.15 7.54 23.27
C GLU A 57 12.11 8.25 21.92
N PRO A 58 13.00 9.24 21.71
CA PRO A 58 12.99 10.02 20.45
C PRO A 58 13.10 9.19 19.19
N HIS A 59 13.81 8.07 19.21
CA HIS A 59 13.95 7.19 18.06
C HIS A 59 12.68 6.40 17.73
N THR A 60 11.69 6.42 18.62
CA THR A 60 10.41 5.75 18.37
C THR A 60 9.67 6.35 17.17
N ALA A 61 9.83 7.65 16.94
CA ALA A 61 9.22 8.28 15.78
C ALA A 61 9.78 7.73 14.47
N LEU A 62 11.10 7.55 14.39
CA LEU A 62 11.74 6.96 13.22
C LEU A 62 11.32 5.51 13.04
N PHE A 63 11.21 4.77 14.12
CA PHE A 63 10.77 3.39 14.09
C PHE A 63 9.33 3.28 13.57
N ALA A 64 8.46 4.19 14.01
CA ALA A 64 7.07 4.21 13.53
C ALA A 64 7.01 4.53 12.04
N GLU A 65 7.85 5.45 11.55
CA GLU A 65 7.93 5.74 10.11
C GLU A 65 8.39 4.52 9.34
N GLU A 66 9.41 3.83 9.80
CA GLU A 66 9.89 2.62 9.15
C GLU A 66 8.82 1.53 9.14
N GLN A 67 8.11 1.35 10.25
CA GLN A 67 7.03 0.38 10.31
C GLN A 67 5.90 0.75 9.35
N GLY A 68 5.60 2.03 9.23
CA GLY A 68 4.63 2.51 8.26
C GLY A 68 5.02 2.22 6.83
N LEU A 69 6.31 2.06 6.54
CA LEU A 69 6.81 1.77 5.21
C LEU A 69 7.01 0.27 4.93
N ILE A 70 7.00 -0.56 5.96
CA ILE A 70 7.26 -2.00 5.79
C ILE A 70 6.29 -2.66 4.83
N LEU A 71 5.00 -2.35 4.94
CA LEU A 71 4.00 -2.95 4.07
C LEU A 71 4.23 -2.55 2.61
N TYR A 72 4.60 -1.30 2.36
CA TYR A 72 4.89 -0.84 1.01
C TYR A 72 6.14 -1.51 0.44
N ARG A 73 7.15 -1.74 1.28
CA ARG A 73 8.34 -2.47 0.86
C ARG A 73 7.99 -3.89 0.46
N LYS A 74 7.16 -4.56 1.25
CA LYS A 74 6.72 -5.92 0.94
C LYS A 74 5.94 -5.95 -0.37
N LEU A 75 5.06 -4.98 -0.59
CA LEU A 75 4.34 -4.87 -1.85
C LEU A 75 5.30 -4.67 -3.02
N ALA A 76 6.25 -3.76 -2.89
CA ALA A 76 7.21 -3.50 -3.95
C ALA A 76 8.10 -4.72 -4.24
N GLU A 77 8.43 -5.50 -3.23
CA GLU A 77 9.22 -6.72 -3.40
C GLU A 77 8.44 -7.85 -4.05
N ASN A 78 7.17 -7.99 -3.71
CA ASN A 78 6.38 -9.16 -4.12
C ASN A 78 5.58 -8.95 -5.40
N LEU A 79 5.10 -7.74 -5.66
CA LEU A 79 4.23 -7.48 -6.80
C LEU A 79 4.88 -7.70 -8.18
N PRO A 80 6.18 -7.42 -8.40
CA PRO A 80 6.74 -7.58 -9.74
C PRO A 80 6.55 -8.97 -10.33
N LYS A 81 6.65 -10.01 -9.51
CA LYS A 81 6.50 -11.39 -9.97
C LYS A 81 5.06 -11.80 -10.23
N MET A 82 4.09 -10.98 -9.79
CA MET A 82 2.67 -11.28 -9.88
C MET A 82 1.94 -10.45 -10.93
N MET A 83 2.61 -9.52 -11.58
CA MET A 83 1.95 -8.62 -12.52
C MET A 83 2.11 -9.10 -13.95
N ASN A 84 1.00 -9.06 -14.68
CA ASN A 84 1.03 -9.20 -16.13
C ASN A 84 1.55 -7.91 -16.75
N THR A 85 1.67 -7.90 -18.06
CA THR A 85 2.05 -6.72 -18.84
C THR A 85 1.07 -6.60 -20.00
N PRO A 86 0.33 -5.51 -20.15
CA PRO A 86 0.34 -4.30 -19.31
C PRO A 86 -0.37 -4.52 -17.98
N ALA A 87 -0.06 -3.67 -17.00
CA ALA A 87 -0.66 -3.75 -15.69
C ALA A 87 -0.67 -2.39 -14.98
N PHE A 88 -1.51 -2.28 -13.97
CA PHE A 88 -1.61 -1.07 -13.16
C PHE A 88 -1.60 -1.43 -11.69
N ILE A 89 -0.92 -0.62 -10.91
CA ILE A 89 -0.91 -0.75 -9.44
C ILE A 89 -1.23 0.63 -8.87
N ALA A 90 -2.16 0.69 -7.94
CA ALA A 90 -2.44 1.91 -7.19
C ALA A 90 -2.46 1.59 -5.71
N VAL A 91 -1.69 2.35 -4.95
CA VAL A 91 -1.53 2.12 -3.51
C VAL A 91 -1.80 3.43 -2.79
N GLU A 92 -2.72 3.40 -1.84
CA GLU A 92 -2.96 4.57 -1.00
C GLU A 92 -1.86 4.71 0.03
N ILE A 93 -1.43 5.95 0.26
CA ILE A 93 -0.31 6.27 1.15
C ILE A 93 -0.69 7.38 2.13
N GLY A 94 0.09 7.50 3.20
CA GLY A 94 0.07 8.69 4.02
C GLY A 94 0.75 9.84 3.29
N TYR A 95 0.31 11.06 3.52
CA TYR A 95 0.76 12.21 2.73
C TYR A 95 2.26 12.51 2.85
N LYS A 96 2.90 12.02 3.89
CA LYS A 96 4.35 12.20 4.07
C LYS A 96 5.19 11.05 3.49
N GLN A 97 4.53 10.02 2.97
CA GLN A 97 5.21 8.82 2.49
C GLN A 97 5.44 8.80 0.97
N GLY A 98 4.93 9.81 0.26
CA GLY A 98 4.89 9.78 -1.20
C GLY A 98 6.23 9.51 -1.86
N GLN A 99 7.26 10.30 -1.52
CA GLN A 99 8.55 10.16 -2.16
C GLN A 99 9.21 8.80 -1.85
N ALA A 100 9.13 8.36 -0.59
CA ALA A 100 9.73 7.09 -0.19
C ALA A 100 9.08 5.90 -0.91
N VAL A 101 7.75 5.87 -0.97
CA VAL A 101 7.04 4.77 -1.63
C VAL A 101 7.23 4.83 -3.14
N LYS A 102 7.22 6.04 -3.73
CA LYS A 102 7.50 6.19 -5.15
C LYS A 102 8.84 5.59 -5.53
N GLU A 103 9.88 5.87 -4.76
CA GLU A 103 11.21 5.33 -5.02
C GLU A 103 11.24 3.80 -4.92
N MET A 104 10.50 3.24 -3.96
CA MET A 104 10.39 1.78 -3.84
C MET A 104 9.79 1.16 -5.09
N PHE A 105 8.74 1.74 -5.63
CA PHE A 105 8.09 1.21 -6.82
C PHE A 105 8.90 1.49 -8.09
N GLU A 106 9.62 2.59 -8.16
CA GLU A 106 10.53 2.83 -9.28
C GLU A 106 11.65 1.80 -9.36
N LYS A 107 12.17 1.39 -8.20
CA LYS A 107 13.17 0.33 -8.15
C LYS A 107 12.60 -1.03 -8.50
N ALA A 108 11.37 -1.29 -8.03
CA ALA A 108 10.71 -2.57 -8.26
C ALA A 108 10.30 -2.75 -9.72
N PHE A 109 9.92 -1.66 -10.38
CA PHE A 109 9.45 -1.67 -11.75
C PHE A 109 10.25 -0.69 -12.59
N PRO A 110 11.51 -1.03 -12.95
CA PRO A 110 12.38 -0.08 -13.66
C PRO A 110 11.82 0.40 -14.99
N GLN A 111 10.96 -0.40 -15.63
CA GLN A 111 10.36 -0.02 -16.91
C GLN A 111 8.94 0.54 -16.73
N GLY A 112 8.50 0.66 -15.50
CA GLY A 112 7.20 1.22 -15.19
C GLY A 112 7.26 2.73 -15.04
N GLN A 113 6.10 3.35 -15.14
CA GLN A 113 5.95 4.77 -14.85
C GLN A 113 5.27 4.90 -13.49
N VAL A 114 5.92 5.59 -12.57
CA VAL A 114 5.41 5.76 -11.20
C VAL A 114 5.12 7.24 -10.97
N ASP A 115 3.88 7.52 -10.59
CA ASP A 115 3.43 8.88 -10.32
C ASP A 115 2.80 8.99 -8.93
N ILE A 116 2.90 10.17 -8.34
CA ILE A 116 2.21 10.49 -7.11
C ILE A 116 0.94 11.24 -7.49
N VAL A 117 -0.21 10.75 -7.01
CA VAL A 117 -1.49 11.42 -7.22
C VAL A 117 -1.90 12.10 -5.92
N LYS A 118 -2.23 13.37 -6.02
CA LYS A 118 -2.61 14.17 -4.85
C LYS A 118 -4.11 14.19 -4.68
N ASP A 119 -4.54 14.38 -3.43
CA ASP A 119 -5.96 14.50 -3.12
C ASP A 119 -6.46 15.94 -3.32
N ILE A 120 -7.72 16.17 -3.00
CA ILE A 120 -8.36 17.47 -3.15
C ILE A 120 -7.67 18.56 -2.32
N ASN A 121 -6.96 18.17 -1.26
CA ASN A 121 -6.22 19.09 -0.41
C ASN A 121 -4.78 19.28 -0.85
N ASN A 122 -4.43 18.80 -2.05
CA ASN A 122 -3.09 18.87 -2.64
C ASN A 122 -2.03 18.14 -1.81
N LYS A 123 -2.44 17.06 -1.15
CA LYS A 123 -1.53 16.19 -0.39
C LYS A 123 -1.36 14.86 -1.10
N ASP A 124 -0.13 14.33 -1.07
CA ASP A 124 0.16 13.04 -1.67
C ASP A 124 -0.76 11.97 -1.08
N ARG A 125 -1.45 11.21 -1.92
CA ARG A 125 -2.42 10.24 -1.46
C ARG A 125 -2.29 8.88 -2.10
N ILE A 126 -1.91 8.82 -3.37
CA ILE A 126 -1.83 7.56 -4.11
C ILE A 126 -0.52 7.48 -4.87
N ILE A 127 0.11 6.31 -4.82
CA ILE A 127 1.18 5.96 -5.74
C ILE A 127 0.56 5.14 -6.86
N PHE A 128 0.68 5.62 -8.08
CA PHE A 128 0.16 4.96 -9.26
C PHE A 128 1.32 4.46 -10.11
N CYS A 129 1.34 3.16 -10.38
CA CYS A 129 2.39 2.54 -11.18
C CYS A 129 1.77 1.91 -12.42
N LYS A 130 2.23 2.34 -13.58
CA LYS A 130 1.77 1.83 -14.86
C LYS A 130 2.88 1.01 -15.50
N ILE A 131 2.60 -0.23 -15.81
CA ILE A 131 3.55 -1.14 -16.44
C ILE A 131 3.03 -1.43 -17.84
N VAL A 132 3.76 -1.00 -18.85
CA VAL A 132 3.31 -1.14 -20.24
C VAL A 132 4.03 -2.30 -20.93
N GLU A 133 5.24 -2.55 -20.57
CA GLU A 133 6.03 -3.70 -21.04
C GLU A 133 7.21 -3.99 -20.16
#